data_2208bc9701f966c4ec53b28513852c90
#
_entry.id   2208bc9701f966c4ec53b28513852c90
#
_cell.length_a   1.000
_cell.length_b   1.000
_cell.length_c   1.000
_cell.angle_alpha   90.00
_cell.angle_beta   90.00
_cell.angle_gamma   90.00
#
_symmetry.space_group_name_H-M   'P 1'
#
loop_
_entity.id
_entity.type
_entity.pdbx_description
1 polymer ?
#
loop_
_entity_poly.entity_id
_entity_poly.type
_entity_poly.pdbx_seq_one_letter_code
_entity_poly.pdbx_strand_id
1 'polypeptide(L)'
;MTIHRSKGLQFPVVFVADTARQFNAADTRQPVLLHRVWGAGLRLRPEGGEGAYKTAAYTALSTVHAAEMRSEQMRLLYVALTRAQDKLILTVPLGIGRTSNPFAKAAAFLAAGAGETLNAQAGSFADWLRAALLVHPNGGPLRRLAGNLELPFAAVSYTHLT
;
A
#
# COMPACT_ATOMS: atom_id res chain seq x y z
N MET A 1 3.15 -9.28 18.52
CA MET A 1 3.48 -10.39 17.60
C MET A 1 3.58 -9.84 16.18
N THR A 2 4.43 -10.40 15.30
CA THR A 2 4.51 -9.99 13.89
C THR A 2 3.50 -10.76 13.04
N ILE A 3 3.08 -10.17 11.90
CA ILE A 3 2.13 -10.81 10.95
C ILE A 3 2.64 -12.19 10.51
N HIS A 4 3.93 -12.33 10.23
CA HIS A 4 4.52 -13.60 9.84
C HIS A 4 4.35 -14.71 10.89
N ARG A 5 4.51 -14.35 12.18
CA ARG A 5 4.35 -15.30 13.29
C ARG A 5 2.88 -15.64 13.57
N SER A 6 1.93 -14.88 13.07
CA SER A 6 0.50 -15.15 13.23
C SER A 6 -0.08 -16.06 12.15
N LYS A 7 0.72 -16.43 11.14
CA LYS A 7 0.25 -17.30 10.05
C LYS A 7 -0.22 -18.65 10.60
N GLY A 8 -1.45 -19.04 10.26
CA GLY A 8 -2.08 -20.26 10.75
C GLY A 8 -2.77 -20.16 12.12
N LEU A 9 -2.56 -19.06 12.86
CA LEU A 9 -3.23 -18.81 14.14
C LEU A 9 -4.47 -17.92 13.92
N GLN A 10 -5.43 -18.01 14.85
CA GLN A 10 -6.60 -17.15 14.90
C GLN A 10 -6.76 -16.62 16.31
N PHE A 11 -7.33 -15.41 16.43
CA PHE A 11 -7.51 -14.74 17.72
C PHE A 11 -8.89 -14.10 17.78
N PRO A 12 -9.56 -14.12 18.93
CA PRO A 12 -10.86 -13.47 19.09
C PRO A 12 -10.82 -11.98 18.69
N VAL A 13 -9.78 -11.27 19.13
CA VAL A 13 -9.61 -9.84 18.83
C VAL A 13 -8.21 -9.60 18.26
N VAL A 14 -8.13 -8.87 17.15
CA VAL A 14 -6.86 -8.49 16.51
C VAL A 14 -6.78 -6.99 16.36
N PHE A 15 -5.67 -6.41 16.82
CA PHE A 15 -5.27 -5.04 16.56
C PHE A 15 -4.19 -5.03 15.48
N VAL A 16 -4.44 -4.36 14.36
CA VAL A 16 -3.40 -4.09 13.36
C VAL A 16 -2.89 -2.67 13.56
N ALA A 17 -1.68 -2.57 14.11
CA ALA A 17 -1.02 -1.31 14.43
C ALA A 17 0.11 -1.00 13.43
N ASP A 18 0.67 0.23 13.51
CA ASP A 18 1.81 0.69 12.70
C ASP A 18 1.56 0.62 11.19
N THR A 19 0.32 0.83 10.78
CA THR A 19 -0.09 0.71 9.36
C THR A 19 0.55 1.76 8.45
N ALA A 20 1.05 2.89 9.01
CA ALA A 20 1.70 3.95 8.24
C ALA A 20 3.19 3.70 8.00
N ARG A 21 3.76 2.63 8.53
CA ARG A 21 5.14 2.27 8.28
C ARG A 21 5.37 2.06 6.79
N GLN A 22 6.36 2.76 6.25
CA GLN A 22 6.72 2.65 4.84
C GLN A 22 7.26 1.25 4.53
N PHE A 23 6.88 0.73 3.38
CA PHE A 23 7.44 -0.52 2.87
C PHE A 23 8.93 -0.38 2.64
N ASN A 24 9.69 -1.41 3.00
CA ASN A 24 11.13 -1.40 2.78
C ASN A 24 11.44 -1.58 1.30
N ALA A 25 11.98 -0.55 0.67
CA ALA A 25 12.41 -0.56 -0.71
C ALA A 25 13.95 -0.66 -0.86
N ALA A 26 14.67 -1.10 0.18
CA ALA A 26 16.14 -1.17 0.14
C ALA A 26 16.64 -2.08 -0.98
N ASP A 27 15.95 -3.20 -1.22
CA ASP A 27 16.34 -4.17 -2.25
C ASP A 27 16.23 -3.59 -3.67
N THR A 28 15.31 -2.65 -3.90
CA THR A 28 15.16 -1.98 -5.21
C THR A 28 16.20 -0.88 -5.47
N ARG A 29 17.06 -0.58 -4.49
CA ARG A 29 18.08 0.48 -4.54
C ARG A 29 19.50 -0.05 -4.64
N GLN A 30 19.68 -1.36 -4.63
CA GLN A 30 21.00 -1.99 -4.76
C GLN A 30 21.66 -1.61 -6.10
N PRO A 31 23.00 -1.54 -6.17
CA PRO A 31 23.72 -1.23 -7.41
C PRO A 31 23.46 -2.26 -8.52
N VAL A 32 23.19 -3.50 -8.15
CA VAL A 32 22.86 -4.61 -9.02
C VAL A 32 21.50 -5.16 -8.60
N LEU A 33 20.59 -5.26 -9.54
CA LEU A 33 19.31 -5.93 -9.37
C LEU A 33 19.35 -7.24 -10.15
N LEU A 34 18.96 -8.31 -9.47
CA LEU A 34 18.89 -9.65 -10.07
C LEU A 34 17.44 -10.13 -10.03
N HIS A 35 16.98 -10.70 -11.13
CA HIS A 35 15.66 -11.29 -11.21
C HIS A 35 15.72 -12.64 -11.89
N ARG A 36 15.02 -13.62 -11.34
CA ARG A 36 15.07 -15.02 -11.80
C ARG A 36 14.70 -15.20 -13.29
N VAL A 37 13.76 -14.39 -13.78
CA VAL A 37 13.23 -14.48 -15.15
C VAL A 37 13.86 -13.43 -16.06
N TRP A 38 14.05 -12.20 -15.56
CA TRP A 38 14.44 -11.04 -16.36
C TRP A 38 15.94 -10.73 -16.33
N GLY A 39 16.76 -11.55 -15.61
CA GLY A 39 18.20 -11.41 -15.57
C GLY A 39 18.70 -10.31 -14.63
N ALA A 40 19.66 -9.50 -15.08
CA ALA A 40 20.36 -8.53 -14.26
C ALA A 40 20.23 -7.10 -14.79
N GLY A 41 20.07 -6.14 -13.88
CA GLY A 41 20.11 -4.71 -14.15
C GLY A 41 21.19 -4.03 -13.31
N LEU A 42 21.96 -3.14 -13.93
CA LEU A 42 23.12 -2.50 -13.31
C LEU A 42 22.94 -0.99 -13.22
N ARG A 43 23.44 -0.41 -12.12
CA ARG A 43 23.78 1.01 -12.03
C ARG A 43 25.26 1.15 -12.37
N LEU A 44 25.55 1.95 -13.37
CA LEU A 44 26.91 2.18 -13.84
C LEU A 44 27.43 3.52 -13.34
N ARG A 45 28.70 3.57 -12.97
CA ARG A 45 29.43 4.80 -12.69
C ARG A 45 30.40 5.03 -13.84
N PRO A 46 30.37 6.21 -14.50
CA PRO A 46 31.36 6.53 -15.51
C PRO A 46 32.73 6.69 -14.84
N GLU A 47 33.78 6.24 -15.52
CA GLU A 47 35.15 6.43 -15.06
C GLU A 47 35.51 7.93 -15.10
N GLY A 48 35.90 8.51 -13.95
CA GLY A 48 36.20 9.94 -13.84
C GLY A 48 35.01 10.89 -13.80
N GLY A 49 33.76 10.39 -13.77
CA GLY A 49 32.53 11.21 -13.70
C GLY A 49 31.87 11.19 -12.32
N GLU A 50 31.17 12.29 -11.99
CA GLU A 50 30.30 12.34 -10.82
C GLU A 50 28.95 11.69 -11.12
N GLY A 51 28.49 10.83 -10.18
CA GLY A 51 27.17 10.21 -10.22
C GLY A 51 27.14 8.79 -10.80
N ALA A 52 25.97 8.17 -10.66
CA ALA A 52 25.68 6.84 -11.20
C ALA A 52 24.41 6.93 -12.05
N TYR A 53 24.42 6.34 -13.23
CA TYR A 53 23.24 6.25 -14.08
C TYR A 53 22.64 4.84 -14.07
N LYS A 54 21.33 4.79 -14.23
CA LYS A 54 20.57 3.54 -14.30
C LYS A 54 20.50 3.07 -15.75
N THR A 55 20.86 1.82 -15.99
CA THR A 55 20.60 1.20 -17.30
C THR A 55 19.10 1.00 -17.52
N ALA A 56 18.66 0.84 -18.76
CA ALA A 56 17.26 0.51 -19.06
C ALA A 56 16.82 -0.77 -18.36
N ALA A 57 17.67 -1.81 -18.36
CA ALA A 57 17.44 -3.05 -17.64
C ALA A 57 17.27 -2.82 -16.13
N TYR A 58 18.10 -1.97 -15.52
CA TYR A 58 17.96 -1.61 -14.10
C TYR A 58 16.60 -0.93 -13.82
N THR A 59 16.21 0.01 -14.67
CA THR A 59 14.95 0.73 -14.51
C THR A 59 13.75 -0.21 -14.62
N ALA A 60 13.74 -1.09 -15.62
CA ALA A 60 12.71 -2.11 -15.78
C ALA A 60 12.65 -3.04 -14.57
N LEU A 61 13.78 -3.60 -14.14
CA LEU A 61 13.83 -4.49 -12.98
C LEU A 61 13.43 -3.81 -11.68
N SER A 62 13.78 -2.54 -11.48
CA SER A 62 13.35 -1.81 -10.27
C SER A 62 11.83 -1.66 -10.21
N THR A 63 11.17 -1.52 -11.36
CA THR A 63 9.70 -1.48 -11.46
C THR A 63 9.08 -2.84 -11.13
N VAL A 64 9.64 -3.91 -11.68
CA VAL A 64 9.19 -5.29 -11.41
C VAL A 64 9.33 -5.60 -9.92
N HIS A 65 10.51 -5.39 -9.34
CA HIS A 65 10.73 -5.63 -7.90
C HIS A 65 9.79 -4.82 -7.02
N ALA A 66 9.53 -3.55 -7.38
CA ALA A 66 8.58 -2.73 -6.63
C ALA A 66 7.15 -3.26 -6.71
N ALA A 67 6.73 -3.82 -7.84
CA ALA A 67 5.42 -4.45 -8.00
C ALA A 67 5.32 -5.76 -7.20
N GLU A 68 6.34 -6.61 -7.26
CA GLU A 68 6.41 -7.86 -6.50
C GLU A 68 6.40 -7.61 -4.99
N MET A 69 7.18 -6.62 -4.52
CA MET A 69 7.19 -6.21 -3.13
C MET A 69 5.79 -5.78 -2.66
N ARG A 70 5.09 -4.94 -3.44
CA ARG A 70 3.72 -4.54 -3.09
C ARG A 70 2.75 -5.71 -3.07
N SER A 71 2.87 -6.63 -4.01
CA SER A 71 2.07 -7.86 -4.04
C SER A 71 2.26 -8.69 -2.77
N GLU A 72 3.49 -8.82 -2.30
CA GLU A 72 3.79 -9.52 -1.05
C GLU A 72 3.27 -8.76 0.17
N GLN A 73 3.40 -7.44 0.21
CA GLN A 73 2.81 -6.62 1.28
C GLN A 73 1.29 -6.74 1.32
N MET A 74 0.62 -6.80 0.17
CA MET A 74 -0.82 -7.03 0.10
C MET A 74 -1.21 -8.40 0.67
N ARG A 75 -0.44 -9.46 0.37
CA ARG A 75 -0.65 -10.78 0.96
C ARG A 75 -0.47 -10.74 2.48
N LEU A 76 0.54 -10.03 2.98
CA LEU A 76 0.76 -9.86 4.42
C LEU A 76 -0.41 -9.13 5.07
N LEU A 77 -0.90 -8.06 4.45
CA LEU A 77 -2.09 -7.36 4.94
C LEU A 77 -3.30 -8.30 4.97
N TYR A 78 -3.54 -9.05 3.91
CA TYR A 78 -4.62 -10.05 3.87
C TYR A 78 -4.50 -11.06 5.02
N VAL A 79 -3.29 -11.59 5.26
CA VAL A 79 -3.04 -12.50 6.39
C VAL A 79 -3.39 -11.81 7.71
N ALA A 80 -2.98 -10.56 7.93
CA ALA A 80 -3.27 -9.83 9.16
C ALA A 80 -4.79 -9.64 9.37
N LEU A 81 -5.51 -9.24 8.32
CA LEU A 81 -6.96 -8.98 8.37
C LEU A 81 -7.76 -10.26 8.64
N THR A 82 -7.29 -11.40 8.18
CA THR A 82 -7.97 -12.69 8.33
C THR A 82 -7.62 -13.45 9.62
N ARG A 83 -6.88 -12.84 10.54
CA ARG A 83 -6.55 -13.48 11.85
C ARG A 83 -7.64 -13.29 12.91
N ALA A 84 -8.48 -12.28 12.77
CA ALA A 84 -9.55 -12.00 13.72
C ALA A 84 -10.71 -12.98 13.53
N GLN A 85 -11.21 -13.54 14.64
CA GLN A 85 -12.43 -14.34 14.69
C GLN A 85 -13.65 -13.44 14.91
N ASP A 86 -13.60 -12.62 15.96
CA ASP A 86 -14.75 -11.83 16.41
C ASP A 86 -14.60 -10.33 16.08
N LYS A 87 -13.41 -9.78 16.30
CA LYS A 87 -13.21 -8.33 16.16
C LYS A 87 -11.84 -7.97 15.58
N LEU A 88 -11.87 -7.16 14.51
CA LEU A 88 -10.69 -6.57 13.90
C LEU A 88 -10.68 -5.06 14.19
N ILE A 89 -9.56 -4.57 14.73
CA ILE A 89 -9.35 -3.15 15.03
C ILE A 89 -8.14 -2.66 14.23
N LEU A 90 -8.37 -1.70 13.34
CA LEU A 90 -7.35 -1.11 12.50
C LEU A 90 -6.99 0.28 13.04
N THR A 91 -5.70 0.51 13.30
CA THR A 91 -5.20 1.84 13.65
C THR A 91 -4.57 2.49 12.44
N VAL A 92 -5.22 3.55 11.93
CA VAL A 92 -4.73 4.31 10.77
C VAL A 92 -4.43 5.73 11.23
N PRO A 93 -3.16 6.18 11.23
CA PRO A 93 -2.83 7.51 11.70
C PRO A 93 -3.36 8.58 10.73
N LEU A 94 -3.93 9.64 11.29
CA LEU A 94 -4.49 10.76 10.55
C LEU A 94 -3.46 11.82 10.16
N GLY A 95 -2.21 11.70 10.62
CA GLY A 95 -1.15 12.64 10.27
C GLY A 95 -1.34 14.03 10.87
N ILE A 96 -1.70 14.10 12.16
CA ILE A 96 -1.88 15.37 12.90
C ILE A 96 -0.60 16.23 12.75
N GLY A 97 -0.76 17.46 12.30
CA GLY A 97 0.36 18.42 12.13
C GLY A 97 1.01 18.43 10.74
N ARG A 98 0.55 17.64 9.77
CA ARG A 98 1.00 17.74 8.37
C ARG A 98 0.05 18.63 7.56
N THR A 99 0.62 19.47 6.71
CA THR A 99 -0.09 20.43 5.83
C THR A 99 -0.99 19.74 4.78
N SER A 100 -0.86 18.43 4.58
CA SER A 100 -1.67 17.68 3.59
C SER A 100 -2.62 16.71 4.28
N ASN A 101 -3.89 16.77 3.89
CA ASN A 101 -4.89 15.81 4.30
C ASN A 101 -4.49 14.39 3.81
N PRO A 102 -4.31 13.41 4.70
CA PRO A 102 -3.86 12.08 4.32
C PRO A 102 -4.86 11.30 3.45
N PHE A 103 -6.11 11.73 3.42
CA PHE A 103 -7.14 11.15 2.56
C PHE A 103 -7.22 11.81 1.18
N ALA A 104 -6.69 13.03 1.01
CA ALA A 104 -6.82 13.78 -0.24
C ALA A 104 -6.21 13.02 -1.42
N LYS A 105 -5.03 12.38 -1.22
CA LYS A 105 -4.40 11.56 -2.24
C LYS A 105 -5.27 10.37 -2.63
N ALA A 106 -5.77 9.62 -1.66
CA ALA A 106 -6.64 8.46 -1.92
C ALA A 106 -7.92 8.89 -2.63
N ALA A 107 -8.53 9.99 -2.19
CA ALA A 107 -9.74 10.54 -2.78
C ALA A 107 -9.53 10.98 -4.25
N ALA A 108 -8.43 11.67 -4.55
CA ALA A 108 -8.10 12.09 -5.91
C ALA A 108 -7.95 10.90 -6.87
N PHE A 109 -7.27 9.83 -6.45
CA PHE A 109 -7.16 8.62 -7.27
C PHE A 109 -8.49 7.91 -7.48
N LEU A 110 -9.33 7.84 -6.44
CA LEU A 110 -10.64 7.22 -6.53
C LEU A 110 -11.57 8.03 -7.44
N ALA A 111 -11.57 9.35 -7.32
CA ALA A 111 -12.36 10.24 -8.18
C ALA A 111 -11.95 10.15 -9.66
N ALA A 112 -10.67 9.92 -9.93
CA ALA A 112 -10.14 9.71 -11.28
C ALA A 112 -10.38 8.29 -11.83
N GLY A 113 -11.00 7.37 -11.07
CA GLY A 113 -11.13 5.96 -11.43
C GLY A 113 -9.80 5.20 -11.50
N ALA A 114 -8.74 5.76 -10.92
CA ALA A 114 -7.36 5.28 -11.02
C ALA A 114 -6.97 4.36 -9.86
N GLY A 115 -7.82 3.42 -9.48
CA GLY A 115 -7.57 2.47 -8.38
C GLY A 115 -6.29 1.63 -8.56
N GLU A 116 -5.98 1.24 -9.78
CA GLU A 116 -4.72 0.53 -10.09
C GLU A 116 -3.49 1.41 -9.84
N THR A 117 -3.56 2.69 -10.21
CA THR A 117 -2.49 3.66 -9.96
C THR A 117 -2.29 3.87 -8.46
N LEU A 118 -3.37 3.93 -7.68
CA LEU A 118 -3.30 4.00 -6.22
C LEU A 118 -2.53 2.80 -5.65
N ASN A 119 -2.87 1.59 -6.08
CA ASN A 119 -2.17 0.37 -5.67
C ASN A 119 -0.69 0.41 -6.04
N ALA A 120 -0.37 0.86 -7.25
CA ALA A 120 0.99 0.98 -7.73
C ALA A 120 1.83 2.04 -6.99
N GLN A 121 1.20 3.05 -6.39
CA GLN A 121 1.86 4.13 -5.66
C GLN A 121 1.77 4.02 -4.14
N ALA A 122 1.08 3.02 -3.61
CA ALA A 122 1.00 2.79 -2.18
C ALA A 122 2.39 2.48 -1.60
N GLY A 123 2.74 3.18 -0.53
CA GLY A 123 4.00 3.01 0.19
C GLY A 123 3.82 2.40 1.59
N SER A 124 2.57 2.23 2.02
CA SER A 124 2.23 1.72 3.35
C SER A 124 0.87 1.01 3.35
N PHE A 125 0.61 0.21 4.38
CA PHE A 125 -0.73 -0.37 4.58
C PHE A 125 -1.81 0.71 4.76
N ALA A 126 -1.45 1.82 5.41
CA ALA A 126 -2.37 2.92 5.62
C ALA A 126 -2.88 3.53 4.30
N ASP A 127 -2.09 3.53 3.24
CA ASP A 127 -2.52 4.04 1.94
C ASP A 127 -3.66 3.19 1.36
N TRP A 128 -3.54 1.87 1.40
CA TRP A 128 -4.61 0.96 0.98
C TRP A 128 -5.84 1.02 1.87
N LEU A 129 -5.62 1.03 3.20
CA LEU A 129 -6.72 1.09 4.17
C LEU A 129 -7.52 2.39 4.04
N ARG A 130 -6.87 3.55 3.87
CA ARG A 130 -7.56 4.83 3.64
C ARG A 130 -8.43 4.78 2.40
N ALA A 131 -7.90 4.23 1.29
CA ALA A 131 -8.66 4.09 0.06
C ALA A 131 -9.89 3.19 0.25
N ALA A 132 -9.70 1.99 0.83
CA ALA A 132 -10.78 1.05 1.08
C ALA A 132 -11.86 1.63 2.02
N LEU A 133 -11.45 2.34 3.08
CA LEU A 133 -12.35 2.95 4.04
C LEU A 133 -13.16 4.11 3.43
N LEU A 134 -12.58 4.88 2.51
CA LEU A 134 -13.31 5.95 1.82
C LEU A 134 -14.42 5.41 0.92
N VAL A 135 -14.20 4.28 0.23
CA VAL A 135 -15.18 3.64 -0.65
C VAL A 135 -16.23 2.81 0.11
N HIS A 136 -15.94 2.41 1.34
CA HIS A 136 -16.86 1.59 2.12
C HIS A 136 -18.17 2.34 2.40
N PRO A 137 -19.36 1.71 2.31
CA PRO A 137 -20.65 2.37 2.59
C PRO A 137 -20.69 3.11 3.93
N ASN A 138 -20.14 2.49 4.98
CA ASN A 138 -20.07 3.06 6.33
C ASN A 138 -18.95 4.09 6.51
N GLY A 139 -18.17 4.41 5.45
CA GLY A 139 -17.07 5.37 5.48
C GLY A 139 -17.49 6.85 5.57
N GLY A 140 -18.78 7.14 5.70
CA GLY A 140 -19.31 8.51 5.79
C GLY A 140 -18.60 9.42 6.80
N PRO A 141 -18.36 8.99 8.06
CA PRO A 141 -17.60 9.78 9.02
C PRO A 141 -16.19 10.14 8.54
N LEU A 142 -15.50 9.20 7.89
CA LEU A 142 -14.15 9.42 7.36
C LEU A 142 -14.15 10.37 6.16
N ARG A 143 -15.15 10.28 5.28
CA ARG A 143 -15.33 11.24 4.17
C ARG A 143 -15.53 12.66 4.68
N ARG A 144 -16.29 12.85 5.76
CA ARG A 144 -16.44 14.16 6.40
C ARG A 144 -15.11 14.68 6.96
N LEU A 145 -14.34 13.84 7.65
CA LEU A 145 -13.01 14.20 8.14
C LEU A 145 -12.03 14.52 7.00
N ALA A 146 -12.22 13.89 5.85
CA ALA A 146 -11.40 14.12 4.66
C ALA A 146 -11.73 15.45 3.94
N GLY A 147 -12.69 16.24 4.40
CA GLY A 147 -13.07 17.54 3.82
C GLY A 147 -14.33 17.50 2.97
N ASN A 148 -15.35 16.72 3.38
CA ASN A 148 -16.61 16.55 2.66
C ASN A 148 -16.41 16.12 1.18
N LEU A 149 -15.48 15.21 0.96
CA LEU A 149 -15.18 14.71 -0.38
C LEU A 149 -16.44 14.02 -0.94
N GLU A 150 -17.06 14.66 -1.89
CA GLU A 150 -18.03 14.04 -2.77
C GLU A 150 -17.28 13.13 -3.74
N LEU A 151 -17.25 11.87 -3.43
CA LEU A 151 -16.74 10.87 -4.36
C LEU A 151 -17.93 10.39 -5.20
N PRO A 152 -17.78 10.28 -6.52
CA PRO A 152 -18.83 9.75 -7.40
C PRO A 152 -18.91 8.23 -7.22
N PHE A 153 -19.51 7.80 -6.11
CA PHE A 153 -19.74 6.37 -5.88
C PHE A 153 -21.10 5.97 -6.43
N ALA A 154 -21.09 5.09 -7.40
CA ALA A 154 -22.19 4.15 -7.58
C ALA A 154 -22.26 3.34 -6.27
N ALA A 155 -23.40 3.40 -5.61
CA ALA A 155 -23.65 2.59 -4.42
C ALA A 155 -23.42 1.12 -4.79
N VAL A 156 -22.32 0.54 -4.29
CA VAL A 156 -22.11 -0.90 -4.40
C VAL A 156 -23.07 -1.52 -3.41
N SER A 157 -24.19 -2.01 -3.91
CA SER A 157 -25.14 -2.79 -3.14
C SER A 157 -24.50 -4.12 -2.79
N TYR A 158 -24.04 -4.24 -1.55
CA TYR A 158 -23.71 -5.56 -1.01
C TYR A 158 -25.03 -6.26 -0.67
N THR A 159 -25.48 -7.15 -1.54
CA THR A 159 -26.48 -8.14 -1.14
C THR A 159 -25.83 -9.02 -0.08
N HIS A 160 -26.33 -8.93 1.15
CA HIS A 160 -25.99 -9.87 2.20
C HIS A 160 -26.36 -11.27 1.69
N LEU A 161 -25.35 -12.11 1.49
CA LEU A 161 -25.55 -13.55 1.41
C LEU A 161 -25.93 -14.00 2.83
N THR A 162 -27.24 -14.24 3.04
CA THR A 162 -27.80 -14.95 4.20
C THR A 162 -27.38 -16.41 4.16
#